data_66eff202fa0a822e6eb1d79a4effd724
#
_entry.id   66eff202fa0a822e6eb1d79a4effd724
#
_cell.length_a   1.000
_cell.length_b   1.000
_cell.length_c   1.000
_cell.angle_alpha   90.00
_cell.angle_beta   90.00
_cell.angle_gamma   90.00
#
_symmetry.space_group_name_H-M   'P 1'
#
loop_
_entity.id
_entity.type
_entity.pdbx_description
1 polymer ?
#
loop_
_entity_poly.entity_id
_entity_poly.type
_entity_poly.pdbx_seq_one_letter_code
_entity_poly.pdbx_strand_id
1 'polypeptide(L)'
;IVRIEGLDNIPSTPLPRQPGVARPTASPEQLAERKARRAAAARGLNEVVNWSFISEKEAAPFGGGSWTLANPISEDLKVMRPSMLPGLIAAAKHNSARGASSIRLFEVGRRYLEDSEHPTIGLVLVGEKSARSWQGGAASKFDAYDAKAEVLAILEAAGAPVDKLMDFGEAGHAYHPGQSGTLRLGPKKILAAYGALHPSVTRA
;
A
#
# COMPACT_ATOMS: atom_id res chain seq x y z
N ILE A 1 -15.10 -27.79 26.50
CA ILE A 1 -16.20 -27.61 27.49
C ILE A 1 -17.48 -27.26 26.76
N VAL A 2 -17.57 -26.13 26.04
CA VAL A 2 -18.77 -25.66 25.30
C VAL A 2 -19.37 -26.72 24.37
N ARG A 3 -18.52 -27.50 23.71
CA ARG A 3 -18.95 -28.58 22.79
C ARG A 3 -19.61 -29.76 23.51
N ILE A 4 -19.30 -29.95 24.77
CA ILE A 4 -19.85 -31.06 25.62
C ILE A 4 -21.08 -30.57 26.37
N GLU A 5 -20.98 -29.40 26.99
CA GLU A 5 -22.03 -28.82 27.83
C GLU A 5 -23.19 -28.20 27.05
N GLY A 6 -22.98 -27.89 25.78
CA GLY A 6 -23.93 -27.17 24.94
C GLY A 6 -23.80 -25.65 25.07
N LEU A 7 -23.98 -24.97 23.96
CA LEU A 7 -23.89 -23.49 23.90
C LEU A 7 -25.01 -22.81 24.72
N ASP A 8 -26.18 -23.42 24.74
CA ASP A 8 -27.37 -22.89 25.41
C ASP A 8 -27.25 -22.87 26.93
N ASN A 9 -26.31 -23.65 27.47
CA ASN A 9 -26.06 -23.71 28.94
C ASN A 9 -25.03 -22.69 29.41
N ILE A 10 -24.47 -21.86 28.49
CA ILE A 10 -23.50 -20.84 28.87
C ILE A 10 -24.22 -19.54 29.16
N PRO A 11 -24.12 -19.03 30.41
CA PRO A 11 -24.75 -17.78 30.78
C PRO A 11 -24.14 -16.61 30.00
N SER A 12 -25.00 -15.75 29.48
CA SER A 12 -24.55 -14.47 28.86
C SER A 12 -24.12 -13.51 29.96
N THR A 13 -22.82 -13.25 30.05
CA THR A 13 -22.27 -12.29 31.01
C THR A 13 -21.90 -11.00 30.27
N PRO A 14 -22.53 -9.85 30.57
CA PRO A 14 -22.14 -8.58 29.97
C PRO A 14 -20.72 -8.21 30.39
N LEU A 15 -19.99 -7.57 29.45
CA LEU A 15 -18.67 -7.05 29.78
C LEU A 15 -18.73 -6.05 30.92
N PRO A 16 -17.84 -6.15 31.94
CA PRO A 16 -17.82 -5.22 33.03
C PRO A 16 -17.57 -3.78 32.52
N ARG A 17 -18.49 -2.88 32.82
CA ARG A 17 -18.32 -1.45 32.56
C ARG A 17 -17.51 -0.83 33.67
N GLN A 18 -16.32 -0.36 33.37
CA GLN A 18 -15.58 0.48 34.30
C GLN A 18 -16.22 1.86 34.40
N PRO A 19 -16.34 2.44 35.62
CA PRO A 19 -16.74 3.84 35.76
C PRO A 19 -15.73 4.75 35.07
N GLY A 20 -16.21 5.69 34.25
CA GLY A 20 -15.35 6.66 33.57
C GLY A 20 -15.77 6.91 32.13
N VAL A 21 -15.04 7.78 31.46
CA VAL A 21 -15.27 8.14 30.05
C VAL A 21 -14.87 6.94 29.16
N ALA A 22 -15.76 6.54 28.27
CA ALA A 22 -15.48 5.51 27.27
C ALA A 22 -14.26 5.90 26.44
N ARG A 23 -13.23 5.03 26.43
CA ARG A 23 -12.06 5.24 25.57
C ARG A 23 -12.43 4.91 24.12
N PRO A 24 -11.89 5.65 23.13
CA PRO A 24 -12.05 5.29 21.73
C PRO A 24 -11.60 3.84 21.49
N THR A 25 -12.40 3.08 20.75
CA THR A 25 -12.10 1.68 20.40
C THR A 25 -11.01 1.53 19.33
N ALA A 26 -10.68 2.62 18.64
CA ALA A 26 -9.65 2.63 17.61
C ALA A 26 -8.66 3.76 17.88
N SER A 27 -7.36 3.47 17.71
CA SER A 27 -6.31 4.50 17.77
C SER A 27 -6.42 5.48 16.59
N PRO A 28 -5.82 6.68 16.69
CA PRO A 28 -5.73 7.61 15.55
C PRO A 28 -5.12 6.98 14.30
N GLU A 29 -4.11 6.13 14.47
CA GLU A 29 -3.45 5.40 13.37
C GLU A 29 -4.41 4.41 12.70
N GLN A 30 -5.13 3.63 13.47
CA GLN A 30 -6.15 2.70 12.95
C GLN A 30 -7.27 3.45 12.21
N LEU A 31 -7.65 4.63 12.69
CA LEU A 31 -8.63 5.48 12.01
C LEU A 31 -8.07 6.03 10.69
N ALA A 32 -6.80 6.45 10.65
CA ALA A 32 -6.15 6.91 9.43
C ALA A 32 -6.04 5.78 8.41
N GLU A 33 -5.63 4.57 8.82
CA GLU A 33 -5.61 3.40 7.94
C GLU A 33 -6.99 3.06 7.35
N ARG A 34 -8.05 3.08 8.18
CA ARG A 34 -9.43 2.84 7.72
C ARG A 34 -9.91 3.89 6.71
N LYS A 35 -9.57 5.16 6.94
CA LYS A 35 -9.90 6.25 6.02
C LYS A 35 -9.16 6.11 4.70
N ALA A 36 -7.83 5.85 4.74
CA ALA A 36 -7.01 5.63 3.57
C ALA A 36 -7.53 4.46 2.72
N ARG A 37 -7.84 3.32 3.35
CA ARG A 37 -8.42 2.14 2.68
C ARG A 37 -9.74 2.45 1.98
N ARG A 38 -10.66 3.12 2.67
CA ARG A 38 -11.96 3.50 2.10
C ARG A 38 -11.81 4.50 0.96
N ALA A 39 -10.90 5.45 1.08
CA ALA A 39 -10.61 6.42 0.02
C ALA A 39 -10.07 5.73 -1.24
N ALA A 40 -9.10 4.84 -1.10
CA ALA A 40 -8.55 4.08 -2.22
C ALA A 40 -9.63 3.25 -2.92
N ALA A 41 -10.44 2.50 -2.16
CA ALA A 41 -11.54 1.71 -2.71
C ALA A 41 -12.61 2.59 -3.40
N ALA A 42 -13.01 3.72 -2.80
CA ALA A 42 -13.98 4.65 -3.39
C ALA A 42 -13.47 5.31 -4.68
N ARG A 43 -12.15 5.37 -4.89
CA ARG A 43 -11.51 5.84 -6.12
C ARG A 43 -11.34 4.74 -7.19
N GLY A 44 -11.87 3.55 -6.94
CA GLY A 44 -11.86 2.44 -7.90
C GLY A 44 -10.56 1.64 -7.91
N LEU A 45 -9.76 1.70 -6.84
CA LEU A 45 -8.65 0.78 -6.67
C LEU A 45 -9.14 -0.51 -5.97
N ASN A 46 -8.58 -1.65 -6.35
CA ASN A 46 -8.86 -2.95 -5.73
C ASN A 46 -7.81 -3.25 -4.65
N GLU A 47 -8.26 -3.63 -3.48
CA GLU A 47 -7.37 -4.03 -2.39
C GLU A 47 -6.80 -5.42 -2.65
N VAL A 48 -5.49 -5.57 -2.45
CA VAL A 48 -4.78 -6.84 -2.46
C VAL A 48 -4.08 -7.05 -1.14
N VAL A 49 -3.84 -8.30 -0.79
CA VAL A 49 -3.08 -8.70 0.40
C VAL A 49 -1.94 -9.60 -0.07
N ASN A 50 -0.72 -9.11 0.07
CA ASN A 50 0.49 -9.81 -0.32
C ASN A 50 1.28 -10.27 0.91
N TRP A 51 2.20 -11.23 0.70
CA TRP A 51 3.10 -11.69 1.74
C TRP A 51 4.02 -10.56 2.22
N SER A 52 4.26 -10.52 3.52
CA SER A 52 5.28 -9.64 4.12
C SER A 52 6.70 -10.19 3.94
N PHE A 53 6.82 -11.48 3.62
CA PHE A 53 8.08 -12.17 3.34
C PHE A 53 8.29 -12.23 1.84
N ILE A 54 9.48 -11.84 1.40
CA ILE A 54 9.89 -11.83 -0.01
C ILE A 54 11.33 -12.33 -0.15
N SER A 55 11.77 -12.57 -1.37
CA SER A 55 13.17 -12.90 -1.65
C SER A 55 14.07 -11.67 -1.54
N GLU A 56 15.35 -11.89 -1.26
CA GLU A 56 16.38 -10.84 -1.28
C GLU A 56 16.43 -10.13 -2.66
N LYS A 57 16.23 -10.90 -3.73
CA LYS A 57 16.19 -10.38 -5.11
C LYS A 57 15.06 -9.38 -5.32
N GLU A 58 13.87 -9.67 -4.81
CA GLU A 58 12.72 -8.77 -4.89
C GLU A 58 12.88 -7.53 -4.00
N ALA A 59 13.54 -7.67 -2.85
CA ALA A 59 13.80 -6.56 -1.94
C ALA A 59 14.88 -5.59 -2.44
N ALA A 60 15.89 -6.09 -3.17
CA ALA A 60 17.08 -5.34 -3.58
C ALA A 60 16.77 -4.00 -4.30
N PRO A 61 15.85 -3.91 -5.28
CA PRO A 61 15.52 -2.64 -5.95
C PRO A 61 14.90 -1.59 -5.02
N PHE A 62 14.41 -1.99 -3.85
CA PHE A 62 13.68 -1.16 -2.88
C PHE A 62 14.47 -0.88 -1.60
N GLY A 63 15.79 -1.01 -1.65
CA GLY A 63 16.68 -0.75 -0.52
C GLY A 63 17.14 -2.00 0.22
N GLY A 64 16.77 -3.20 -0.26
CA GLY A 64 17.08 -4.47 0.37
C GLY A 64 16.22 -4.75 1.61
N GLY A 65 16.27 -5.99 2.10
CA GLY A 65 15.59 -6.39 3.34
C GLY A 65 16.56 -6.36 4.51
N SER A 66 16.34 -5.45 5.47
CA SER A 66 17.16 -5.38 6.70
C SER A 66 16.80 -6.47 7.71
N TRP A 67 15.56 -6.96 7.66
CA TRP A 67 15.07 -8.04 8.53
C TRP A 67 15.10 -9.36 7.79
N THR A 68 16.00 -10.26 8.22
CA THR A 68 16.16 -11.60 7.66
C THR A 68 15.64 -12.63 8.66
N LEU A 69 14.81 -13.58 8.19
CA LEU A 69 14.30 -14.66 9.00
C LEU A 69 15.40 -15.68 9.29
N ALA A 70 15.51 -16.12 10.54
CA ALA A 70 16.44 -17.18 10.92
C ALA A 70 16.04 -18.54 10.34
N ASN A 71 14.74 -18.84 10.26
CA ASN A 71 14.19 -20.07 9.73
C ASN A 71 13.11 -19.78 8.67
N PRO A 72 13.47 -19.35 7.45
CA PRO A 72 12.50 -19.10 6.40
C PRO A 72 11.91 -20.44 5.89
N ILE A 73 10.64 -20.42 5.50
CA ILE A 73 9.99 -21.59 4.87
C ILE A 73 10.67 -21.95 3.53
N SER A 74 11.15 -20.92 2.81
CA SER A 74 11.94 -21.05 1.59
C SER A 74 12.85 -19.83 1.43
N GLU A 75 13.89 -19.94 0.60
CA GLU A 75 14.79 -18.82 0.26
C GLU A 75 14.04 -17.66 -0.42
N ASP A 76 12.94 -17.95 -1.10
CA ASP A 76 12.08 -16.93 -1.72
C ASP A 76 11.23 -16.13 -0.72
N LEU A 77 11.24 -16.54 0.56
CA LEU A 77 10.47 -15.89 1.65
C LEU A 77 11.38 -15.55 2.83
N LYS A 78 12.61 -15.14 2.56
CA LYS A 78 13.66 -14.99 3.56
C LYS A 78 13.72 -13.66 4.25
N VAL A 79 13.31 -12.57 3.58
CA VAL A 79 13.41 -11.22 4.13
C VAL A 79 12.05 -10.56 4.29
N MET A 80 11.94 -9.68 5.28
CA MET A 80 10.77 -8.83 5.43
C MET A 80 10.80 -7.71 4.39
N ARG A 81 9.67 -7.44 3.76
CA ARG A 81 9.54 -6.45 2.68
C ARG A 81 9.90 -5.03 3.14
N PRO A 82 10.86 -4.33 2.49
CA PRO A 82 11.16 -2.93 2.76
C PRO A 82 10.16 -1.96 2.12
N SER A 83 9.33 -2.47 1.20
CA SER A 83 8.33 -1.71 0.42
C SER A 83 7.11 -2.57 0.14
N MET A 84 5.96 -1.92 -0.10
CA MET A 84 4.75 -2.59 -0.58
C MET A 84 4.82 -2.94 -2.08
N LEU A 85 5.73 -2.30 -2.81
CA LEU A 85 5.79 -2.39 -4.27
C LEU A 85 6.12 -3.78 -4.82
N PRO A 86 7.02 -4.59 -4.26
CA PRO A 86 7.29 -5.94 -4.79
C PRO A 86 6.03 -6.79 -4.94
N GLY A 87 5.24 -6.91 -3.88
CA GLY A 87 3.99 -7.67 -3.90
C GLY A 87 2.93 -7.07 -4.86
N LEU A 88 2.80 -5.76 -4.87
CA LEU A 88 1.90 -5.06 -5.79
C LEU A 88 2.29 -5.25 -7.27
N ILE A 89 3.59 -5.22 -7.58
CA ILE A 89 4.10 -5.47 -8.93
C ILE A 89 3.83 -6.92 -9.34
N ALA A 90 4.09 -7.88 -8.45
CA ALA A 90 3.81 -9.29 -8.71
C ALA A 90 2.31 -9.53 -8.97
N ALA A 91 1.43 -8.94 -8.17
CA ALA A 91 -0.01 -8.99 -8.37
C ALA A 91 -0.43 -8.34 -9.69
N ALA A 92 0.16 -7.21 -10.05
CA ALA A 92 -0.12 -6.54 -11.32
C ALA A 92 0.35 -7.35 -12.53
N LYS A 93 1.56 -7.93 -12.49
CA LYS A 93 2.08 -8.86 -13.52
C LYS A 93 1.14 -10.06 -13.71
N HIS A 94 0.68 -10.66 -12.60
CA HIS A 94 -0.23 -11.78 -12.64
C HIS A 94 -1.57 -11.45 -13.31
N ASN A 95 -2.16 -10.30 -13.00
CA ASN A 95 -3.41 -9.86 -13.62
C ASN A 95 -3.22 -9.47 -15.09
N SER A 96 -2.11 -8.80 -15.43
CA SER A 96 -1.77 -8.45 -16.81
C SER A 96 -1.59 -9.69 -17.68
N ALA A 97 -0.91 -10.72 -17.18
CA ALA A 97 -0.75 -12.00 -17.87
C ALA A 97 -2.07 -12.74 -18.13
N ARG A 98 -3.13 -12.40 -17.41
CA ARG A 98 -4.51 -12.89 -17.61
C ARG A 98 -5.36 -11.99 -18.49
N GLY A 99 -4.76 -10.98 -19.12
CA GLY A 99 -5.44 -10.12 -20.09
C GLY A 99 -6.09 -8.86 -19.49
N ALA A 100 -5.82 -8.52 -18.23
CA ALA A 100 -6.31 -7.26 -17.69
C ALA A 100 -5.59 -6.07 -18.36
N SER A 101 -6.33 -5.22 -19.05
CA SER A 101 -5.81 -4.02 -19.76
C SER A 101 -5.69 -2.80 -18.85
N SER A 102 -6.44 -2.75 -17.75
CA SER A 102 -6.43 -1.68 -16.76
C SER A 102 -6.35 -2.28 -15.37
N ILE A 103 -5.29 -1.97 -14.65
CA ILE A 103 -5.00 -2.51 -13.32
C ILE A 103 -4.81 -1.36 -12.34
N ARG A 104 -5.61 -1.35 -11.28
CA ARG A 104 -5.58 -0.36 -10.20
C ARG A 104 -5.60 -1.12 -8.89
N LEU A 105 -4.43 -1.34 -8.29
CA LEU A 105 -4.31 -2.11 -7.05
C LEU A 105 -3.77 -1.22 -5.92
N PHE A 106 -4.18 -1.53 -4.70
CA PHE A 106 -3.58 -0.97 -3.50
C PHE A 106 -3.50 -2.02 -2.39
N GLU A 107 -2.63 -1.77 -1.43
CA GLU A 107 -2.49 -2.59 -0.23
C GLU A 107 -2.22 -1.70 0.98
N VAL A 108 -2.92 -1.95 2.07
CA VAL A 108 -2.65 -1.34 3.38
C VAL A 108 -1.98 -2.38 4.27
N GLY A 109 -0.76 -2.12 4.68
CA GLY A 109 0.02 -3.09 5.45
C GLY A 109 1.22 -2.46 6.15
N ARG A 110 2.25 -3.26 6.34
CA ARG A 110 3.50 -2.85 7.00
C ARG A 110 4.68 -3.07 6.06
N ARG A 111 5.62 -2.15 6.10
CA ARG A 111 6.97 -2.31 5.58
C ARG A 111 7.95 -2.31 6.73
N TYR A 112 9.07 -2.97 6.56
CA TYR A 112 10.03 -3.23 7.61
C TYR A 112 11.37 -2.60 7.24
N LEU A 113 11.80 -1.61 8.02
CA LEU A 113 13.01 -0.84 7.80
C LEU A 113 13.82 -0.79 9.09
N GLU A 114 15.13 -1.04 8.98
CA GLU A 114 16.05 -1.02 10.11
C GLU A 114 15.56 -1.91 11.26
N ASP A 115 15.04 -1.33 12.32
CA ASP A 115 14.60 -1.99 13.54
C ASP A 115 13.09 -1.82 13.82
N SER A 116 12.33 -1.24 12.88
CA SER A 116 10.93 -0.90 13.07
C SER A 116 10.03 -1.23 11.88
N GLU A 117 8.76 -1.46 12.19
CA GLU A 117 7.70 -1.59 11.19
C GLU A 117 6.97 -0.27 10.98
N HIS A 118 6.61 0.00 9.74
CA HIS A 118 5.94 1.24 9.36
C HIS A 118 4.60 0.96 8.68
N PRO A 119 3.48 1.47 9.24
CA PRO A 119 2.20 1.48 8.56
C PRO A 119 2.33 2.16 7.20
N THR A 120 1.94 1.49 6.16
CA THR A 120 2.15 1.99 4.79
C THR A 120 0.99 1.59 3.90
N ILE A 121 0.55 2.50 3.05
CA ILE A 121 -0.29 2.20 1.90
C ILE A 121 0.56 2.27 0.65
N GLY A 122 0.52 1.22 -0.16
CA GLY A 122 1.09 1.21 -1.50
C GLY A 122 0.00 1.12 -2.55
N LEU A 123 0.27 1.64 -3.75
CA LEU A 123 -0.62 1.49 -4.89
C LEU A 123 0.18 1.28 -6.18
N VAL A 124 -0.44 0.64 -7.16
CA VAL A 124 0.09 0.47 -8.51
C VAL A 124 -1.01 0.66 -9.54
N LEU A 125 -0.69 1.40 -10.59
CA LEU A 125 -1.54 1.66 -11.75
C LEU A 125 -0.82 1.14 -12.99
N VAL A 126 -1.48 0.29 -13.78
CA VAL A 126 -0.87 -0.30 -14.99
C VAL A 126 -1.88 -0.32 -16.14
N GLY A 127 -1.39 -0.04 -17.33
CA GLY A 127 -2.16 -0.13 -18.57
C GLY A 127 -3.04 1.08 -18.83
N GLU A 128 -4.29 0.84 -19.21
CA GLU A 128 -5.20 1.87 -19.68
C GLU A 128 -5.91 2.57 -18.51
N LYS A 129 -5.83 3.90 -18.49
CA LYS A 129 -6.64 4.76 -17.62
C LYS A 129 -8.09 4.84 -18.12
N SER A 130 -8.23 5.00 -19.44
CA SER A 130 -9.51 4.96 -20.13
C SER A 130 -9.40 4.12 -21.39
N ALA A 131 -10.38 3.25 -21.60
CA ALA A 131 -10.49 2.49 -22.84
C ALA A 131 -10.88 3.40 -24.02
N ARG A 132 -10.54 2.97 -25.23
CA ARG A 132 -10.99 3.63 -26.45
C ARG A 132 -12.52 3.63 -26.50
N SER A 133 -13.11 4.80 -26.77
CA SER A 133 -14.56 4.93 -26.92
C SER A 133 -14.89 5.96 -28.00
N TRP A 134 -16.10 5.90 -28.53
CA TRP A 134 -16.58 6.85 -29.52
C TRP A 134 -16.69 8.28 -28.98
N GLN A 135 -16.92 8.44 -27.67
CA GLN A 135 -16.96 9.75 -26.99
C GLN A 135 -15.58 10.25 -26.58
N GLY A 136 -14.75 9.34 -26.01
CA GLY A 136 -13.43 9.68 -25.43
C GLY A 136 -12.26 9.59 -26.40
N GLY A 137 -12.47 9.08 -27.64
CA GLY A 137 -11.41 8.94 -28.62
C GLY A 137 -10.47 7.77 -28.34
N ALA A 138 -9.15 7.99 -28.47
CA ALA A 138 -8.12 6.97 -28.25
C ALA A 138 -8.01 6.57 -26.78
N ALA A 139 -7.59 5.33 -26.52
CA ALA A 139 -7.25 4.89 -25.17
C ALA A 139 -6.12 5.75 -24.58
N SER A 140 -6.24 6.11 -23.30
CA SER A 140 -5.17 6.79 -22.56
C SER A 140 -4.54 5.83 -21.55
N LYS A 141 -3.26 6.00 -21.27
CA LYS A 141 -2.53 5.21 -20.27
C LYS A 141 -2.36 6.01 -18.98
N PHE A 142 -2.13 5.31 -17.88
CA PHE A 142 -1.73 5.94 -16.64
C PHE A 142 -0.35 6.59 -16.76
N ASP A 143 -0.17 7.70 -16.08
CA ASP A 143 1.09 8.42 -15.97
C ASP A 143 1.45 8.73 -14.50
N ALA A 144 2.57 9.42 -14.29
CA ALA A 144 3.04 9.81 -12.97
C ALA A 144 2.10 10.78 -12.25
N TYR A 145 1.37 11.61 -12.99
CA TYR A 145 0.41 12.57 -12.43
C TYR A 145 -0.86 11.88 -11.95
N ASP A 146 -1.27 10.79 -12.62
CA ASP A 146 -2.36 9.95 -12.14
C ASP A 146 -1.99 9.31 -10.78
N ALA A 147 -0.78 8.76 -10.68
CA ALA A 147 -0.29 8.23 -9.41
C ALA A 147 -0.23 9.30 -8.32
N LYS A 148 0.25 10.50 -8.65
CA LYS A 148 0.27 11.65 -7.72
C LYS A 148 -1.12 12.02 -7.23
N ALA A 149 -2.10 12.08 -8.14
CA ALA A 149 -3.48 12.42 -7.80
C ALA A 149 -4.11 11.40 -6.84
N GLU A 150 -3.87 10.10 -7.05
CA GLU A 150 -4.34 9.05 -6.13
C GLU A 150 -3.67 9.19 -4.75
N VAL A 151 -2.37 9.42 -4.70
CA VAL A 151 -1.61 9.60 -3.46
C VAL A 151 -2.12 10.81 -2.68
N LEU A 152 -2.31 11.96 -3.32
CA LEU A 152 -2.83 13.17 -2.66
C LEU A 152 -4.22 12.95 -2.08
N ALA A 153 -5.14 12.35 -2.84
CA ALA A 153 -6.49 12.08 -2.37
C ALA A 153 -6.53 11.13 -1.16
N ILE A 154 -5.66 10.11 -1.16
CA ILE A 154 -5.56 9.17 -0.03
C ILE A 154 -4.95 9.85 1.20
N LEU A 155 -3.91 10.66 1.02
CA LEU A 155 -3.30 11.44 2.10
C LEU A 155 -4.30 12.41 2.73
N GLU A 156 -5.07 13.13 1.92
CA GLU A 156 -6.10 14.04 2.37
C GLU A 156 -7.17 13.31 3.20
N ALA A 157 -7.67 12.19 2.69
CA ALA A 157 -8.65 11.37 3.40
C ALA A 157 -8.11 10.82 4.73
N ALA A 158 -6.82 10.50 4.80
CA ALA A 158 -6.15 10.09 6.03
C ALA A 158 -5.95 11.23 7.03
N GLY A 159 -6.15 12.48 6.60
CA GLY A 159 -6.03 13.68 7.44
C GLY A 159 -4.68 14.38 7.34
N ALA A 160 -3.90 14.09 6.30
CA ALA A 160 -2.65 14.82 6.06
C ALA A 160 -2.94 16.26 5.54
N PRO A 161 -2.14 17.25 5.93
CA PRO A 161 -2.29 18.63 5.46
C PRO A 161 -1.73 18.78 4.04
N VAL A 162 -2.50 18.32 3.04
CA VAL A 162 -2.05 18.26 1.63
C VAL A 162 -1.73 19.63 1.03
N ASP A 163 -2.37 20.68 1.51
CA ASP A 163 -2.12 22.08 1.16
C ASP A 163 -0.73 22.59 1.57
N LYS A 164 -0.09 21.93 2.54
CA LYS A 164 1.26 22.25 3.04
C LYS A 164 2.35 21.31 2.50
N LEU A 165 2.00 20.39 1.64
CA LEU A 165 2.97 19.46 1.06
C LEU A 165 3.78 20.13 -0.03
N MET A 166 5.08 19.91 0.03
CA MET A 166 6.04 20.34 -0.98
C MET A 166 6.38 19.14 -1.86
N ASP A 167 6.47 19.37 -3.17
CA ASP A 167 6.82 18.35 -4.16
C ASP A 167 8.30 18.47 -4.54
N PHE A 168 9.02 17.37 -4.44
CA PHE A 168 10.44 17.27 -4.81
C PHE A 168 10.60 16.21 -5.90
N GLY A 169 11.39 16.49 -6.92
CA GLY A 169 11.51 15.73 -8.16
C GLY A 169 12.20 14.37 -8.09
N GLU A 170 12.47 13.80 -6.91
CA GLU A 170 13.15 12.51 -6.79
C GLU A 170 12.45 11.59 -5.79
N ALA A 171 12.19 10.34 -6.21
CA ALA A 171 11.53 9.33 -5.39
C ALA A 171 12.43 8.11 -5.05
N GLY A 172 13.70 8.13 -5.44
CA GLY A 172 14.68 7.06 -5.21
C GLY A 172 14.87 6.11 -6.40
N HIS A 173 15.81 5.17 -6.27
CA HIS A 173 16.32 4.35 -7.37
C HIS A 173 15.30 3.42 -8.04
N ALA A 174 14.25 3.05 -7.33
CA ALA A 174 13.18 2.21 -7.90
C ALA A 174 12.29 2.96 -8.91
N TYR A 175 12.38 4.29 -8.94
CA TYR A 175 11.55 5.16 -9.78
C TYR A 175 12.33 5.77 -10.93
N HIS A 176 11.62 6.15 -11.99
CA HIS A 176 12.18 6.88 -13.10
C HIS A 176 12.58 8.30 -12.68
N PRO A 177 13.83 8.75 -12.89
CA PRO A 177 14.33 10.01 -12.35
C PRO A 177 13.58 11.26 -12.84
N GLY A 178 13.07 11.24 -14.08
CA GLY A 178 12.34 12.38 -14.64
C GLY A 178 10.81 12.29 -14.54
N GLN A 179 10.27 11.20 -13.93
CA GLN A 179 8.82 10.96 -13.84
C GLN A 179 8.44 10.47 -12.46
N SER A 180 9.03 11.04 -11.44
CA SER A 180 8.76 10.67 -10.05
C SER A 180 8.97 11.85 -9.11
N GLY A 181 8.42 11.77 -7.92
CA GLY A 181 8.61 12.77 -6.89
C GLY A 181 8.25 12.26 -5.49
N THR A 182 8.57 13.10 -4.51
CA THR A 182 8.17 12.90 -3.13
C THR A 182 7.36 14.06 -2.62
N LEU A 183 6.28 13.74 -1.91
CA LEU A 183 5.46 14.70 -1.19
C LEU A 183 5.96 14.80 0.24
N ARG A 184 6.39 15.99 0.65
CA ARG A 184 7.06 16.23 1.93
C ARG A 184 6.37 17.30 2.74
N LEU A 185 6.30 17.09 4.05
CA LEU A 185 5.94 18.11 5.01
C LEU A 185 7.23 18.76 5.54
N GLY A 186 7.59 19.90 4.95
CA GLY A 186 8.92 20.50 5.11
C GLY A 186 10.02 19.69 4.39
N PRO A 187 11.30 20.10 4.50
CA PRO A 187 12.37 19.55 3.67
C PRO A 187 12.73 18.09 3.98
N LYS A 188 12.46 17.63 5.20
CA LYS A 188 12.94 16.32 5.68
C LYS A 188 11.86 15.25 5.79
N LYS A 189 10.60 15.59 6.06
CA LYS A 189 9.56 14.62 6.36
C LYS A 189 8.83 14.18 5.08
N ILE A 190 9.26 13.06 4.52
CA ILE A 190 8.61 12.42 3.38
C ILE A 190 7.32 11.73 3.86
N LEU A 191 6.18 12.09 3.30
CA LEU A 191 4.90 11.42 3.53
C LEU A 191 4.59 10.39 2.46
N ALA A 192 4.97 10.66 1.21
CA ALA A 192 4.77 9.73 0.11
C ALA A 192 5.81 9.90 -0.99
N ALA A 193 6.02 8.82 -1.75
CA ALA A 193 6.73 8.82 -3.01
C ALA A 193 5.76 8.37 -4.11
N TYR A 194 5.89 8.93 -5.31
CA TYR A 194 5.05 8.60 -6.45
C TYR A 194 5.86 8.65 -7.75
N GLY A 195 5.38 8.01 -8.79
CA GLY A 195 5.97 8.11 -10.12
C GLY A 195 5.96 6.82 -10.92
N ALA A 196 6.49 6.91 -12.12
CA ALA A 196 6.76 5.74 -12.95
C ALA A 196 7.90 4.91 -12.35
N LEU A 197 7.76 3.58 -12.39
CA LEU A 197 8.84 2.69 -11.97
C LEU A 197 10.00 2.73 -12.97
N HIS A 198 11.23 2.57 -12.46
CA HIS A 198 12.41 2.49 -13.32
C HIS A 198 12.34 1.21 -14.20
N PRO A 199 12.75 1.27 -15.48
CA PRO A 199 12.74 0.10 -16.37
C PRO A 199 13.49 -1.13 -15.84
N SER A 200 14.53 -0.95 -15.05
CA SER A 200 15.25 -2.06 -14.39
C SER A 200 14.38 -2.84 -13.39
N VAL A 201 13.39 -2.19 -12.78
CA VAL A 201 12.46 -2.82 -11.84
C VAL A 201 11.32 -3.54 -12.59
N THR A 202 10.87 -2.99 -13.71
CA THR A 202 9.74 -3.55 -14.47
C THR A 202 10.13 -4.70 -15.39
N ARG A 203 11.44 -4.86 -15.72
CA ARG A 203 11.96 -5.94 -16.54
C ARG A 203 12.46 -7.15 -15.75
N ALA A 204 12.67 -7.00 -14.45
CA ALA A 204 13.03 -8.08 -13.53
C ALA A 204 11.80 -8.89 -13.15
#